data_6dfd4962c754ed702d53731220adf4e8
#
_entry.id   6dfd4962c754ed702d53731220adf4e8
#
_cell.length_a   1.000
_cell.length_b   1.000
_cell.length_c   1.000
_cell.angle_alpha   90.00
_cell.angle_beta   90.00
_cell.angle_gamma   90.00
#
_symmetry.space_group_name_H-M   'P 1'
#
loop_
_entity.id
_entity.type
_entity.pdbx_description
1 polymer ?
#
loop_
_entity_poly.entity_id
_entity_poly.type
_entity_poly.pdbx_seq_one_letter_code
_entity_poly.pdbx_strand_id
1 'polypeptide(L)'
;MRSKKTHIPRNGFLGLSLCCLVLSSVGCSTFNALEKHEIIYDSPVTQVQPVQIQRGRPRPIIDAAGKFFGLPNRIAIGKSGVDSHSVSHATEMKITNYLEQNNLNSVLIRSNQYAPLDEFKRTLANDRIRPIWKSTFGTYNLLKYTLLPGRIVGGDWYNPYSNSLHVYSDVPTLAISRAAYAQDLQTRVNPGAYAAIKDIPFAGLSHETTATQLALQWYEDKPEEIAAAREVLLPSYGASVGGQIASVVPYGEVVGRLLGGGAGRIASEIKNRR
;
A
#
# COMPACT_ATOMS: atom_id res chain seq x y z
N MET A 1 -2.38 -36.29 -44.40
CA MET A 1 -2.58 -35.30 -43.33
C MET A 1 -1.65 -35.61 -42.16
N ARG A 2 -0.53 -34.84 -41.99
CA ARG A 2 0.43 -35.04 -40.89
C ARG A 2 0.16 -34.01 -39.83
N SER A 3 -0.23 -34.50 -38.62
CA SER A 3 -0.41 -33.68 -37.41
C SER A 3 0.95 -33.20 -36.92
N LYS A 4 1.15 -31.87 -36.83
CA LYS A 4 2.30 -31.24 -36.17
C LYS A 4 2.03 -31.23 -34.66
N LYS A 5 2.78 -32.04 -33.88
CA LYS A 5 2.86 -31.91 -32.44
C LYS A 5 3.72 -30.70 -32.09
N THR A 6 3.15 -29.71 -31.46
CA THR A 6 3.86 -28.57 -30.87
C THR A 6 4.53 -29.02 -29.56
N HIS A 7 5.86 -28.99 -29.56
CA HIS A 7 6.69 -29.21 -28.36
C HIS A 7 6.65 -27.95 -27.50
N ILE A 8 6.09 -28.02 -26.30
CA ILE A 8 6.20 -27.01 -25.25
C ILE A 8 7.47 -27.31 -24.45
N PRO A 9 8.42 -26.38 -24.28
CA PRO A 9 9.64 -26.64 -23.52
C PRO A 9 9.32 -26.74 -22.02
N ARG A 10 9.59 -27.89 -21.44
CA ARG A 10 9.37 -28.27 -20.01
C ARG A 10 10.34 -27.59 -19.03
N ASN A 11 11.24 -26.73 -19.48
CA ASN A 11 12.34 -26.22 -18.65
C ASN A 11 12.03 -24.94 -17.87
N GLY A 12 10.87 -24.30 -18.08
CA GLY A 12 10.49 -23.09 -17.35
C GLY A 12 9.96 -23.34 -15.92
N PHE A 13 9.40 -24.52 -15.66
CA PHE A 13 8.78 -24.85 -14.37
C PHE A 13 9.77 -25.30 -13.29
N LEU A 14 10.92 -25.85 -13.68
CA LEU A 14 11.95 -26.31 -12.74
C LEU A 14 12.71 -25.16 -12.07
N GLY A 15 12.90 -24.03 -12.78
CA GLY A 15 13.60 -22.86 -12.23
C GLY A 15 12.83 -22.17 -11.10
N LEU A 16 11.50 -22.08 -11.22
CA LEU A 16 10.67 -21.43 -10.20
C LEU A 16 10.54 -22.28 -8.92
N SER A 17 10.50 -23.61 -9.07
CA SER A 17 10.41 -24.55 -7.95
C SER A 17 11.72 -24.60 -7.13
N LEU A 18 12.87 -24.47 -7.80
CA LEU A 18 14.18 -24.47 -7.13
C LEU A 18 14.42 -23.16 -6.35
N CYS A 19 13.95 -22.03 -6.85
CA CYS A 19 14.04 -20.74 -6.16
C CYS A 19 13.19 -20.70 -4.87
N CYS A 20 12.01 -21.35 -4.88
CA CYS A 20 11.17 -21.46 -3.70
C CYS A 20 11.76 -22.42 -2.64
N LEU A 21 12.47 -23.47 -3.06
CA LEU A 21 13.13 -24.43 -2.15
C LEU A 21 14.38 -23.85 -1.48
N VAL A 22 15.15 -23.03 -2.19
CA VAL A 22 16.34 -22.36 -1.62
C VAL A 22 15.93 -21.26 -0.62
N LEU A 23 14.86 -20.53 -0.89
CA LEU A 23 14.33 -19.52 0.02
C LEU A 23 13.70 -20.14 1.28
N SER A 24 13.10 -21.32 1.19
CA SER A 24 12.55 -22.01 2.37
C SER A 24 13.62 -22.65 3.26
N SER A 25 14.75 -23.09 2.71
CA SER A 25 15.86 -23.65 3.49
C SER A 25 16.69 -22.59 4.23
N VAL A 26 16.82 -21.40 3.67
CA VAL A 26 17.49 -20.25 4.33
C VAL A 26 16.61 -19.66 5.44
N GLY A 27 15.28 -19.71 5.28
CA GLY A 27 14.32 -19.23 6.30
C GLY A 27 14.31 -20.07 7.59
N CYS A 28 14.52 -21.39 7.50
CA CYS A 28 14.49 -22.27 8.67
C CYS A 28 15.74 -22.18 9.56
N SER A 29 16.92 -21.95 8.97
CA SER A 29 18.17 -21.88 9.76
C SER A 29 18.38 -20.52 10.46
N THR A 30 17.83 -19.43 9.89
CA THR A 30 17.87 -18.10 10.53
C THR A 30 16.81 -17.93 11.61
N PHE A 31 15.72 -18.70 11.58
CA PHE A 31 14.66 -18.64 12.59
C PHE A 31 15.17 -19.07 13.97
N ASN A 32 16.01 -20.12 14.04
CA ASN A 32 16.58 -20.61 15.32
C ASN A 32 17.70 -19.71 15.87
N ALA A 33 18.28 -18.83 15.07
CA ALA A 33 19.32 -17.89 15.52
C ALA A 33 18.74 -16.58 16.07
N LEU A 34 17.48 -16.25 15.73
CA LEU A 34 16.79 -15.04 16.17
C LEU A 34 15.97 -15.25 17.47
N GLU A 35 15.72 -16.50 17.86
CA GLU A 35 14.96 -16.85 19.07
C GLU A 35 15.75 -16.64 20.38
N LYS A 36 17.00 -16.21 20.32
CA LYS A 36 17.89 -16.02 21.48
C LYS A 36 18.11 -14.56 21.90
N HIS A 37 17.35 -13.62 21.41
CA HIS A 37 17.26 -12.29 22.03
C HIS A 37 15.96 -12.21 22.81
N GLU A 38 16.05 -12.63 24.04
CA GLU A 38 15.11 -12.38 25.12
C GLU A 38 14.92 -10.85 25.27
N ILE A 39 13.92 -10.33 24.60
CA ILE A 39 13.43 -8.98 24.88
C ILE A 39 12.58 -9.15 26.13
N ILE A 40 13.18 -8.88 27.28
CA ILE A 40 12.48 -8.74 28.56
C ILE A 40 11.49 -7.58 28.38
N TYR A 41 10.23 -7.92 28.12
CA TYR A 41 9.13 -7.00 28.33
C TYR A 41 8.84 -6.94 29.81
N ASP A 42 9.59 -6.13 30.53
CA ASP A 42 9.20 -5.70 31.86
C ASP A 42 8.24 -4.51 31.68
N SER A 43 6.96 -4.78 31.90
CA SER A 43 5.90 -3.79 31.83
C SER A 43 5.32 -3.63 33.24
N PRO A 44 4.69 -2.62 33.60
CA PRO A 44 3.38 -2.21 33.12
C PRO A 44 3.24 -0.69 33.14
N VAL A 45 2.87 -0.13 32.11
CA VAL A 45 2.08 1.12 32.04
C VAL A 45 1.95 1.40 30.55
N THR A 46 0.75 1.46 30.10
CA THR A 46 0.25 1.89 28.83
C THR A 46 0.83 3.25 28.38
N GLN A 47 2.12 3.29 28.08
CA GLN A 47 2.67 4.38 27.28
C GLN A 47 2.32 4.03 25.85
N VAL A 48 1.26 4.66 25.36
CA VAL A 48 0.94 4.71 23.93
C VAL A 48 2.19 5.21 23.24
N GLN A 49 2.93 4.31 22.59
CA GLN A 49 4.15 4.72 21.88
C GLN A 49 3.73 5.66 20.74
N PRO A 50 4.43 6.79 20.55
CA PRO A 50 4.11 7.71 19.48
C PRO A 50 4.30 7.03 18.12
N VAL A 51 3.50 7.42 17.14
CA VAL A 51 3.62 6.95 15.76
C VAL A 51 5.02 7.24 15.23
N GLN A 52 5.68 6.23 14.69
CA GLN A 52 7.03 6.37 14.16
C GLN A 52 7.01 6.86 12.72
N ILE A 53 7.87 7.84 12.42
CA ILE A 53 8.05 8.37 11.05
C ILE A 53 9.51 8.20 10.64
N GLN A 54 9.73 7.55 9.50
CA GLN A 54 11.04 7.46 8.85
C GLN A 54 11.03 8.23 7.54
N ARG A 55 11.91 9.22 7.42
CA ARG A 55 12.02 10.08 6.25
C ARG A 55 13.17 9.63 5.37
N GLY A 56 12.88 9.46 4.07
CA GLY A 56 13.90 9.21 3.05
C GLY A 56 14.66 10.48 2.67
N ARG A 57 15.91 10.31 2.27
CA ARG A 57 16.69 11.43 1.71
C ARG A 57 16.21 11.76 0.30
N PRO A 58 16.14 13.04 -0.09
CA PRO A 58 15.87 13.43 -1.47
C PRO A 58 16.86 12.79 -2.46
N ARG A 59 16.34 12.28 -3.57
CA ARG A 59 17.14 11.68 -4.66
C ARG A 59 16.64 12.22 -5.99
N PRO A 60 17.16 13.36 -6.45
CA PRO A 60 16.56 14.14 -7.55
C PRO A 60 16.24 13.35 -8.81
N ILE A 61 17.15 12.46 -9.26
CA ILE A 61 16.95 11.64 -10.47
C ILE A 61 15.82 10.61 -10.26
N ILE A 62 15.83 9.91 -9.13
CA ILE A 62 14.83 8.88 -8.79
C ILE A 62 13.47 9.55 -8.57
N ASP A 63 13.45 10.66 -7.87
CA ASP A 63 12.23 11.42 -7.59
C ASP A 63 11.65 12.04 -8.87
N ALA A 64 12.49 12.46 -9.83
CA ALA A 64 12.03 12.90 -11.14
C ALA A 64 11.38 11.76 -11.95
N ALA A 65 11.99 10.56 -11.94
CA ALA A 65 11.39 9.38 -12.54
C ALA A 65 10.04 9.03 -11.87
N GLY A 66 9.97 9.05 -10.54
CA GLY A 66 8.73 8.82 -9.80
C GLY A 66 7.64 9.83 -10.14
N LYS A 67 7.99 11.11 -10.25
CA LYS A 67 7.05 12.16 -10.71
C LYS A 67 6.53 11.91 -12.11
N PHE A 68 7.37 11.39 -13.02
CA PHE A 68 6.97 11.05 -14.37
C PHE A 68 6.00 9.87 -14.41
N PHE A 69 6.33 8.77 -13.73
CA PHE A 69 5.45 7.60 -13.64
C PHE A 69 4.15 7.87 -12.84
N GLY A 70 4.17 8.83 -11.92
CA GLY A 70 2.99 9.30 -11.17
C GLY A 70 2.05 10.22 -11.96
N LEU A 71 2.42 10.67 -13.16
CA LEU A 71 1.58 11.58 -13.97
C LEU A 71 0.15 11.08 -14.19
N PRO A 72 -0.12 9.80 -14.54
CA PRO A 72 -1.49 9.31 -14.72
C PRO A 72 -2.34 9.46 -13.45
N ASN A 73 -1.77 9.15 -12.27
CA ASN A 73 -2.47 9.31 -10.99
C ASN A 73 -2.74 10.79 -10.69
N ARG A 74 -1.75 11.67 -10.93
CA ARG A 74 -1.90 13.12 -10.75
C ARG A 74 -3.00 13.69 -11.62
N ILE A 75 -3.07 13.28 -12.89
CA ILE A 75 -4.13 13.69 -13.81
C ILE A 75 -5.46 13.12 -13.37
N ALA A 76 -5.53 11.84 -13.00
CA ALA A 76 -6.76 11.19 -12.58
C ALA A 76 -7.36 11.84 -11.33
N ILE A 77 -6.54 12.15 -10.31
CA ILE A 77 -6.98 12.75 -9.05
C ILE A 77 -7.12 14.28 -9.17
N GLY A 78 -6.31 14.94 -10.02
CA GLY A 78 -6.37 16.38 -10.26
C GLY A 78 -5.73 17.23 -9.16
N LYS A 79 -4.77 16.69 -8.42
CA LYS A 79 -4.02 17.42 -7.38
C LYS A 79 -2.51 17.35 -7.65
N SER A 80 -1.84 18.47 -7.63
CA SER A 80 -0.40 18.59 -7.94
C SER A 80 0.50 17.88 -6.93
N GLY A 81 0.06 17.74 -5.68
CA GLY A 81 0.78 17.06 -4.61
C GLY A 81 0.82 15.53 -4.73
N VAL A 82 0.02 14.91 -5.62
CA VAL A 82 0.03 13.46 -5.85
C VAL A 82 1.37 13.05 -6.45
N ASP A 83 2.01 12.03 -5.87
CA ASP A 83 3.32 11.53 -6.28
C ASP A 83 4.37 12.64 -6.46
N SER A 84 4.32 13.65 -5.57
CA SER A 84 5.23 14.80 -5.60
C SER A 84 6.64 14.48 -5.12
N HIS A 85 6.81 13.37 -4.37
CA HIS A 85 8.04 12.98 -3.69
C HIS A 85 8.61 14.07 -2.77
N SER A 86 7.72 14.92 -2.26
CA SER A 86 8.05 16.01 -1.33
C SER A 86 6.90 16.10 -0.33
N VAL A 87 6.95 15.27 0.70
CA VAL A 87 5.93 15.19 1.74
C VAL A 87 6.20 16.27 2.79
N SER A 88 5.23 17.14 3.03
CA SER A 88 5.33 18.19 4.02
C SER A 88 5.11 17.68 5.45
N HIS A 89 5.65 18.40 6.43
CA HIS A 89 5.41 18.11 7.84
C HIS A 89 3.91 18.18 8.19
N ALA A 90 3.16 19.07 7.57
CA ALA A 90 1.72 19.18 7.76
C ALA A 90 0.99 17.90 7.32
N THR A 91 1.40 17.32 6.20
CA THR A 91 0.87 16.01 5.74
C THR A 91 1.22 14.91 6.73
N GLU A 92 2.47 14.83 7.19
CA GLU A 92 2.89 13.83 8.19
C GLU A 92 2.10 13.97 9.50
N MET A 93 1.89 15.18 9.99
CA MET A 93 1.10 15.41 11.20
C MET A 93 -0.36 14.97 11.06
N LYS A 94 -1.00 15.26 9.92
CA LYS A 94 -2.39 14.81 9.68
C LYS A 94 -2.50 13.28 9.65
N ILE A 95 -1.53 12.59 9.05
CA ILE A 95 -1.49 11.13 9.03
C ILE A 95 -1.27 10.59 10.44
N THR A 96 -0.34 11.18 11.19
CA THR A 96 -0.08 10.81 12.60
C THR A 96 -1.33 10.94 13.44
N ASN A 97 -2.03 12.08 13.37
CA ASN A 97 -3.27 12.29 14.09
C ASN A 97 -4.34 11.25 13.74
N TYR A 98 -4.46 10.88 12.47
CA TYR A 98 -5.37 9.81 12.05
C TYR A 98 -4.99 8.47 12.70
N LEU A 99 -3.71 8.10 12.65
CA LEU A 99 -3.22 6.83 13.20
C LEU A 99 -3.43 6.76 14.72
N GLU A 100 -3.10 7.84 15.44
CA GLU A 100 -3.26 7.92 16.90
C GLU A 100 -4.74 7.84 17.33
N GLN A 101 -5.63 8.58 16.66
CA GLN A 101 -7.07 8.57 16.95
C GLN A 101 -7.71 7.19 16.71
N ASN A 102 -7.13 6.38 15.82
CA ASN A 102 -7.63 5.05 15.50
C ASN A 102 -6.80 3.92 16.17
N ASN A 103 -5.95 4.24 17.15
CA ASN A 103 -5.09 3.28 17.86
C ASN A 103 -4.17 2.46 16.93
N LEU A 104 -3.64 3.10 15.88
CA LEU A 104 -2.77 2.51 14.86
C LEU A 104 -1.28 2.84 15.09
N ASN A 105 -0.86 3.06 16.32
CA ASN A 105 0.47 3.57 16.69
C ASN A 105 1.63 2.64 16.25
N SER A 106 1.34 1.37 16.04
CA SER A 106 2.32 0.40 15.54
C SER A 106 2.62 0.53 14.04
N VAL A 107 1.85 1.34 13.30
CA VAL A 107 2.08 1.60 11.87
C VAL A 107 3.28 2.53 11.72
N LEU A 108 4.26 2.10 10.93
CA LEU A 108 5.41 2.94 10.57
C LEU A 108 5.08 3.79 9.34
N ILE A 109 5.18 5.11 9.46
CA ILE A 109 5.09 6.01 8.31
C ILE A 109 6.47 6.08 7.63
N ARG A 110 6.52 5.77 6.33
CA ARG A 110 7.69 5.91 5.47
C ARG A 110 7.47 7.05 4.49
N SER A 111 7.95 8.22 4.86
CA SER A 111 7.84 9.43 4.05
C SER A 111 8.97 9.46 3.03
N ASN A 112 8.62 9.28 1.75
CA ASN A 112 9.56 9.27 0.62
C ASN A 112 10.79 8.36 0.83
N GLN A 113 10.60 7.21 1.48
CA GLN A 113 11.66 6.27 1.86
C GLN A 113 11.62 4.99 1.02
N TYR A 114 12.81 4.47 0.71
CA TYR A 114 13.02 3.14 0.15
C TYR A 114 14.00 2.36 1.04
N ALA A 115 13.50 1.32 1.72
CA ALA A 115 14.25 0.57 2.72
C ALA A 115 13.85 -0.93 2.72
N PRO A 116 14.20 -1.71 1.66
CA PRO A 116 13.73 -3.09 1.51
C PRO A 116 14.23 -4.04 2.63
N LEU A 117 15.42 -3.85 3.15
CA LEU A 117 15.93 -4.66 4.26
C LEU A 117 15.15 -4.43 5.56
N ASP A 118 14.74 -3.20 5.80
CA ASP A 118 13.93 -2.90 6.98
C ASP A 118 12.48 -3.39 6.80
N GLU A 119 11.92 -3.30 5.58
CA GLU A 119 10.64 -3.94 5.25
C GLU A 119 10.68 -5.45 5.51
N PHE A 120 11.77 -6.11 5.13
CA PHE A 120 11.94 -7.53 5.40
C PHE A 120 11.95 -7.84 6.89
N LYS A 121 12.77 -7.11 7.67
CA LYS A 121 12.85 -7.28 9.13
C LYS A 121 11.48 -7.05 9.79
N ARG A 122 10.78 -6.00 9.40
CA ARG A 122 9.43 -5.71 9.92
C ARG A 122 8.41 -6.78 9.53
N THR A 123 8.49 -7.31 8.30
CA THR A 123 7.62 -8.42 7.88
C THR A 123 7.83 -9.65 8.76
N LEU A 124 9.07 -9.98 9.10
CA LEU A 124 9.36 -11.09 10.00
C LEU A 124 8.84 -10.83 11.42
N ALA A 125 9.01 -9.63 11.93
CA ALA A 125 8.63 -9.23 13.29
C ALA A 125 7.12 -8.97 13.47
N ASN A 126 6.33 -8.93 12.42
CA ASN A 126 4.89 -8.65 12.52
C ASN A 126 4.10 -9.86 13.03
N ASP A 127 3.79 -9.91 14.31
CA ASP A 127 3.08 -11.02 14.95
C ASP A 127 1.61 -11.15 14.57
N ARG A 128 1.01 -10.10 14.01
CA ARG A 128 -0.39 -10.09 13.60
C ARG A 128 -0.65 -10.94 12.35
N ILE A 129 0.39 -11.18 11.56
CA ILE A 129 0.31 -11.95 10.31
C ILE A 129 0.92 -13.34 10.54
N ARG A 130 0.13 -14.38 10.30
CA ARG A 130 0.61 -15.77 10.43
C ARG A 130 1.79 -16.05 9.48
N PRO A 131 2.75 -16.91 9.88
CA PRO A 131 3.95 -17.21 9.09
C PRO A 131 3.69 -17.60 7.63
N ILE A 132 2.62 -18.39 7.39
CA ILE A 132 2.26 -18.80 6.03
C ILE A 132 1.99 -17.60 5.09
N TRP A 133 1.31 -16.56 5.58
CA TRP A 133 1.03 -15.37 4.79
C TRP A 133 2.25 -14.48 4.63
N LYS A 134 3.15 -14.45 5.64
CA LYS A 134 4.43 -13.74 5.53
C LYS A 134 5.35 -14.37 4.48
N SER A 135 5.48 -15.71 4.51
CA SER A 135 6.36 -16.44 3.59
C SER A 135 5.86 -16.48 2.14
N THR A 136 4.55 -16.32 1.90
CA THR A 136 3.95 -16.30 0.56
C THR A 136 3.75 -14.86 0.07
N PHE A 137 2.64 -14.24 0.45
CA PHE A 137 2.28 -12.89 0.00
C PHE A 137 3.17 -11.79 0.58
N GLY A 138 3.69 -11.96 1.80
CA GLY A 138 4.67 -11.03 2.38
C GLY A 138 5.96 -11.00 1.56
N THR A 139 6.48 -12.17 1.17
CA THR A 139 7.65 -12.28 0.30
C THR A 139 7.36 -11.72 -1.10
N TYR A 140 6.19 -12.00 -1.67
CA TYR A 140 5.77 -11.42 -2.94
C TYR A 140 5.72 -9.88 -2.89
N ASN A 141 5.11 -9.31 -1.85
CA ASN A 141 5.05 -7.85 -1.68
C ASN A 141 6.45 -7.23 -1.46
N LEU A 142 7.32 -7.91 -0.71
CA LEU A 142 8.70 -7.46 -0.53
C LEU A 142 9.48 -7.48 -1.86
N LEU A 143 9.33 -8.54 -2.64
CA LEU A 143 9.97 -8.66 -3.95
C LEU A 143 9.47 -7.56 -4.90
N LYS A 144 8.16 -7.35 -4.96
CA LYS A 144 7.52 -6.28 -5.72
C LYS A 144 8.05 -4.91 -5.30
N TYR A 145 8.11 -4.61 -3.99
CA TYR A 145 8.65 -3.37 -3.46
C TYR A 145 10.13 -3.17 -3.81
N THR A 146 10.91 -4.27 -3.82
CA THR A 146 12.35 -4.22 -4.10
C THR A 146 12.64 -4.04 -5.58
N LEU A 147 11.91 -4.75 -6.47
CA LEU A 147 12.12 -4.69 -7.92
C LEU A 147 11.43 -3.50 -8.58
N LEU A 148 10.26 -3.12 -8.05
CA LEU A 148 9.46 -2.00 -8.51
C LEU A 148 9.30 -0.99 -7.36
N PRO A 149 10.37 -0.23 -7.04
CA PRO A 149 10.33 0.67 -5.91
C PRO A 149 9.14 1.61 -6.01
N GLY A 150 8.30 1.65 -4.97
CA GLY A 150 7.15 2.55 -4.92
C GLY A 150 7.54 4.02 -5.12
N ARG A 151 8.81 4.34 -4.81
CA ARG A 151 9.41 5.64 -5.10
C ARG A 151 9.54 5.95 -6.61
N ILE A 152 9.45 4.95 -7.49
CA ILE A 152 9.53 5.15 -8.95
C ILE A 152 8.20 4.85 -9.60
N VAL A 153 7.55 3.74 -9.25
CA VAL A 153 6.41 3.19 -10.00
C VAL A 153 5.10 3.28 -9.24
N GLY A 154 5.14 3.49 -7.93
CA GLY A 154 3.94 3.42 -7.10
C GLY A 154 3.48 4.76 -6.58
N GLY A 155 2.25 4.84 -6.12
CA GLY A 155 1.70 5.90 -5.29
C GLY A 155 1.77 5.54 -3.81
N ASP A 156 1.02 6.27 -2.99
CA ASP A 156 0.89 5.95 -1.57
C ASP A 156 0.23 4.59 -1.38
N TRP A 157 0.75 3.79 -0.46
CA TRP A 157 0.23 2.46 -0.17
C TRP A 157 0.57 2.00 1.24
N TYR A 158 -0.25 1.10 1.78
CA TYR A 158 0.00 0.43 3.04
C TYR A 158 0.41 -1.03 2.81
N ASN A 159 1.51 -1.44 3.43
CA ASN A 159 1.97 -2.83 3.45
C ASN A 159 1.48 -3.54 4.72
N PRO A 160 0.50 -4.45 4.60
CA PRO A 160 -0.04 -5.17 5.75
C PRO A 160 0.96 -6.13 6.38
N TYR A 161 1.92 -6.64 5.61
CA TYR A 161 2.88 -7.64 6.09
C TYR A 161 3.97 -7.04 6.96
N SER A 162 4.45 -5.84 6.65
CA SER A 162 5.43 -5.08 7.44
C SER A 162 4.80 -4.06 8.39
N ASN A 163 3.50 -3.84 8.28
CA ASN A 163 2.77 -2.79 8.98
C ASN A 163 3.37 -1.40 8.73
N SER A 164 3.64 -1.09 7.45
CA SER A 164 4.27 0.17 7.01
C SER A 164 3.36 0.92 6.04
N LEU A 165 3.23 2.23 6.24
CA LEU A 165 2.54 3.16 5.35
C LEU A 165 3.57 3.95 4.54
N HIS A 166 3.61 3.72 3.24
CA HIS A 166 4.49 4.41 2.30
C HIS A 166 3.79 5.63 1.73
N VAL A 167 4.41 6.80 1.89
CA VAL A 167 3.86 8.10 1.48
C VAL A 167 4.83 8.80 0.55
N TYR A 168 4.37 9.10 -0.66
CA TYR A 168 5.10 9.81 -1.70
C TYR A 168 4.36 11.08 -2.16
N SER A 169 3.10 11.21 -1.76
CA SER A 169 2.24 12.34 -2.09
C SER A 169 2.18 13.34 -0.95
N ASP A 170 2.19 14.64 -1.29
CA ASP A 170 1.86 15.70 -0.34
C ASP A 170 0.37 16.02 -0.38
N VAL A 171 -0.44 14.97 -0.17
CA VAL A 171 -1.90 15.01 -0.12
C VAL A 171 -2.35 14.16 1.07
N PRO A 172 -2.53 14.76 2.26
CA PRO A 172 -2.80 14.00 3.49
C PRO A 172 -4.01 13.09 3.38
N THR A 173 -5.06 13.53 2.71
CA THR A 173 -6.29 12.75 2.51
C THR A 173 -6.05 11.44 1.76
N LEU A 174 -5.15 11.43 0.78
CA LEU A 174 -4.79 10.24 0.02
C LEU A 174 -4.05 9.24 0.92
N ALA A 175 -3.07 9.71 1.67
CA ALA A 175 -2.33 8.87 2.63
C ALA A 175 -3.23 8.34 3.76
N ILE A 176 -4.18 9.15 4.24
CA ILE A 176 -5.19 8.73 5.23
C ILE A 176 -6.06 7.59 4.67
N SER A 177 -6.43 7.60 3.39
CA SER A 177 -7.19 6.48 2.83
C SER A 177 -6.38 5.17 2.81
N ARG A 178 -5.06 5.26 2.68
CA ARG A 178 -4.17 4.10 2.79
C ARG A 178 -4.00 3.64 4.25
N ALA A 179 -3.95 4.58 5.20
CA ALA A 179 -3.99 4.29 6.63
C ALA A 179 -5.33 3.69 7.06
N ALA A 180 -6.44 4.09 6.46
CA ALA A 180 -7.77 3.52 6.69
C ALA A 180 -7.85 2.02 6.31
N TYR A 181 -7.07 1.58 5.34
CA TYR A 181 -6.90 0.16 5.07
C TYR A 181 -6.21 -0.58 6.24
N ALA A 182 -5.25 0.05 6.91
CA ALA A 182 -4.67 -0.52 8.13
C ALA A 182 -5.71 -0.63 9.26
N GLN A 183 -6.60 0.35 9.41
CA GLN A 183 -7.71 0.32 10.35
C GLN A 183 -8.67 -0.83 10.06
N ASP A 184 -9.10 -0.99 8.81
CA ASP A 184 -9.94 -2.11 8.39
C ASP A 184 -9.28 -3.47 8.69
N LEU A 185 -7.99 -3.59 8.37
CA LEU A 185 -7.23 -4.82 8.60
C LEU A 185 -7.19 -5.20 10.09
N GLN A 186 -7.14 -4.22 10.99
CA GLN A 186 -7.11 -4.49 12.45
C GLN A 186 -8.37 -5.18 12.97
N THR A 187 -9.50 -5.00 12.31
CA THR A 187 -10.78 -5.62 12.71
C THR A 187 -10.91 -7.07 12.25
N ARG A 188 -9.98 -7.55 11.41
CA ARG A 188 -10.09 -8.86 10.78
C ARG A 188 -9.53 -9.98 11.66
N VAL A 189 -10.26 -11.07 11.77
CA VAL A 189 -9.84 -12.28 12.50
C VAL A 189 -8.60 -12.92 11.85
N ASN A 190 -8.49 -12.86 10.52
CA ASN A 190 -7.35 -13.38 9.78
C ASN A 190 -6.80 -12.31 8.82
N PRO A 191 -6.03 -11.34 9.36
CA PRO A 191 -5.57 -10.20 8.58
C PRO A 191 -4.66 -10.60 7.41
N GLY A 192 -3.89 -11.67 7.53
CA GLY A 192 -3.03 -12.16 6.44
C GLY A 192 -3.80 -12.69 5.24
N ALA A 193 -4.86 -13.48 5.48
CA ALA A 193 -5.74 -13.96 4.41
C ALA A 193 -6.51 -12.78 3.77
N TYR A 194 -7.01 -11.87 4.59
CA TYR A 194 -7.70 -10.69 4.10
C TYR A 194 -6.81 -9.81 3.23
N ALA A 195 -5.55 -9.59 3.67
CA ALA A 195 -4.57 -8.86 2.88
C ALA A 195 -4.24 -9.54 1.53
N ALA A 196 -4.14 -10.88 1.51
CA ALA A 196 -3.86 -11.64 0.30
C ALA A 196 -4.97 -11.49 -0.76
N ILE A 197 -6.23 -11.35 -0.34
CA ILE A 197 -7.37 -11.14 -1.26
C ILE A 197 -7.23 -9.83 -2.03
N LYS A 198 -6.59 -8.80 -1.45
CA LYS A 198 -6.39 -7.51 -2.10
C LYS A 198 -5.57 -7.62 -3.40
N ASP A 199 -4.64 -8.55 -3.45
CA ASP A 199 -3.78 -8.77 -4.62
C ASP A 199 -4.49 -9.57 -5.74
N ILE A 200 -5.73 -10.03 -5.49
CA ILE A 200 -6.57 -10.72 -6.49
C ILE A 200 -7.35 -9.66 -7.29
N PRO A 201 -7.31 -9.69 -8.62
CA PRO A 201 -8.09 -8.78 -9.46
C PRO A 201 -9.57 -8.75 -9.06
N PHE A 202 -10.17 -7.57 -9.06
CA PHE A 202 -11.55 -7.26 -8.65
C PHE A 202 -11.86 -7.47 -7.15
N ALA A 203 -11.24 -8.44 -6.48
CA ALA A 203 -11.46 -8.65 -5.04
C ALA A 203 -10.91 -7.49 -4.20
N GLY A 204 -9.85 -6.84 -4.66
CA GLY A 204 -9.28 -5.65 -4.03
C GLY A 204 -10.20 -4.43 -3.99
N LEU A 205 -11.27 -4.39 -4.82
CA LEU A 205 -12.22 -3.27 -4.84
C LEU A 205 -12.96 -3.11 -3.52
N SER A 206 -13.29 -4.20 -2.83
CA SER A 206 -13.94 -4.15 -1.52
C SER A 206 -13.06 -3.44 -0.48
N HIS A 207 -11.75 -3.68 -0.51
CA HIS A 207 -10.78 -3.02 0.37
C HIS A 207 -10.68 -1.51 0.08
N GLU A 208 -10.62 -1.13 -1.20
CA GLU A 208 -10.59 0.28 -1.61
C GLU A 208 -11.90 1.00 -1.22
N THR A 209 -13.05 0.32 -1.36
CA THR A 209 -14.34 0.86 -0.93
C THR A 209 -14.37 1.12 0.57
N THR A 210 -14.00 0.12 1.38
CA THR A 210 -13.98 0.25 2.84
C THR A 210 -12.99 1.32 3.30
N ALA A 211 -11.77 1.32 2.76
CA ALA A 211 -10.77 2.32 3.10
C ALA A 211 -11.21 3.76 2.74
N THR A 212 -11.85 3.93 1.58
CA THR A 212 -12.38 5.24 1.16
C THR A 212 -13.52 5.70 2.09
N GLN A 213 -14.41 4.78 2.49
CA GLN A 213 -15.51 5.09 3.41
C GLN A 213 -14.98 5.50 4.80
N LEU A 214 -14.07 4.73 5.38
CA LEU A 214 -13.45 5.04 6.67
C LEU A 214 -12.69 6.38 6.64
N ALA A 215 -11.97 6.65 5.56
CA ALA A 215 -11.31 7.93 5.39
C ALA A 215 -12.30 9.09 5.28
N LEU A 216 -13.40 8.95 4.55
CA LEU A 216 -14.45 9.97 4.47
C LEU A 216 -15.13 10.17 5.82
N GLN A 217 -15.44 9.09 6.55
CA GLN A 217 -16.04 9.14 7.87
C GLN A 217 -15.19 9.94 8.85
N TRP A 218 -13.86 9.83 8.80
CA TRP A 218 -12.95 10.63 9.64
C TRP A 218 -13.05 12.14 9.37
N TYR A 219 -13.52 12.53 8.17
CA TYR A 219 -13.75 13.93 7.80
C TYR A 219 -15.17 14.41 8.03
N GLU A 220 -16.15 13.53 8.37
CA GLU A 220 -17.56 13.90 8.50
C GLU A 220 -17.79 14.97 9.57
N ASP A 221 -17.06 14.89 10.68
CA ASP A 221 -17.12 15.88 11.76
C ASP A 221 -16.30 17.15 11.50
N LYS A 222 -15.73 17.30 10.28
CA LYS A 222 -14.89 18.42 9.87
C LYS A 222 -15.47 19.10 8.62
N PRO A 223 -16.50 19.94 8.79
CA PRO A 223 -17.26 20.49 7.65
C PRO A 223 -16.41 21.28 6.66
N GLU A 224 -15.34 21.91 7.13
CA GLU A 224 -14.41 22.66 6.27
C GLU A 224 -13.49 21.76 5.44
N GLU A 225 -13.26 20.52 5.88
CA GLU A 225 -12.32 19.59 5.24
C GLU A 225 -13.03 18.52 4.39
N ILE A 226 -14.28 18.17 4.70
CA ILE A 226 -14.98 17.05 4.03
C ILE A 226 -15.15 17.27 2.52
N ALA A 227 -15.43 18.52 2.10
CA ALA A 227 -15.55 18.85 0.67
C ALA A 227 -14.22 18.62 -0.06
N ALA A 228 -13.12 19.12 0.51
CA ALA A 228 -11.78 18.91 -0.03
C ALA A 228 -11.37 17.42 0.00
N ALA A 229 -11.78 16.67 1.02
CA ALA A 229 -11.55 15.24 1.11
C ALA A 229 -12.28 14.47 -0.01
N ARG A 230 -13.53 14.81 -0.31
CA ARG A 230 -14.28 14.21 -1.42
C ARG A 230 -13.64 14.47 -2.78
N GLU A 231 -13.07 15.67 -2.99
CA GLU A 231 -12.36 16.04 -4.21
C GLU A 231 -11.09 15.19 -4.46
N VAL A 232 -10.55 14.57 -3.44
CA VAL A 232 -9.38 13.67 -3.54
C VAL A 232 -9.81 12.22 -3.56
N LEU A 233 -10.66 11.80 -2.62
CA LEU A 233 -10.98 10.39 -2.39
C LEU A 233 -11.87 9.82 -3.48
N LEU A 234 -12.86 10.57 -3.98
CA LEU A 234 -13.76 10.05 -5.00
C LEU A 234 -13.05 9.87 -6.37
N PRO A 235 -12.21 10.80 -6.86
CA PRO A 235 -11.39 10.55 -8.02
C PRO A 235 -10.37 9.42 -7.83
N SER A 236 -9.73 9.33 -6.65
CA SER A 236 -8.79 8.24 -6.34
C SER A 236 -9.47 6.87 -6.37
N TYR A 237 -10.64 6.76 -5.75
CA TYR A 237 -11.47 5.56 -5.77
C TYR A 237 -11.91 5.21 -7.20
N GLY A 238 -12.45 6.19 -7.93
CA GLY A 238 -12.84 6.01 -9.33
C GLY A 238 -11.68 5.54 -10.22
N ALA A 239 -10.48 6.11 -10.02
CA ALA A 239 -9.29 5.69 -10.74
C ALA A 239 -8.90 4.23 -10.39
N SER A 240 -9.00 3.83 -9.11
CA SER A 240 -8.74 2.45 -8.69
C SER A 240 -9.73 1.47 -9.32
N VAL A 241 -11.02 1.79 -9.29
CA VAL A 241 -12.09 0.97 -9.90
C VAL A 241 -11.91 0.87 -11.41
N GLY A 242 -11.77 2.01 -12.09
CA GLY A 242 -11.60 2.07 -13.53
C GLY A 242 -10.34 1.32 -13.99
N GLY A 243 -9.24 1.50 -13.27
CA GLY A 243 -7.99 0.80 -13.55
C GLY A 243 -8.13 -0.72 -13.42
N GLN A 244 -8.77 -1.22 -12.37
CA GLN A 244 -8.97 -2.66 -12.18
C GLN A 244 -9.91 -3.25 -13.23
N ILE A 245 -11.02 -2.57 -13.56
CA ILE A 245 -11.95 -3.05 -14.60
C ILE A 245 -11.27 -3.12 -15.96
N ALA A 246 -10.48 -2.11 -16.31
CA ALA A 246 -9.84 -2.03 -17.60
C ALA A 246 -8.51 -2.81 -17.70
N SER A 247 -7.97 -3.33 -16.58
CA SER A 247 -6.71 -4.08 -16.56
C SER A 247 -6.71 -5.39 -17.35
N VAL A 248 -7.89 -5.86 -17.75
CA VAL A 248 -8.07 -7.08 -18.57
C VAL A 248 -7.62 -6.90 -20.02
N VAL A 249 -7.42 -5.65 -20.47
CA VAL A 249 -6.91 -5.34 -21.81
C VAL A 249 -5.55 -4.65 -21.73
N PRO A 250 -4.66 -4.86 -22.72
CA PRO A 250 -3.36 -4.19 -22.75
C PRO A 250 -3.52 -2.66 -22.66
N TYR A 251 -2.73 -2.02 -21.79
CA TYR A 251 -2.77 -0.58 -21.49
C TYR A 251 -4.10 -0.06 -20.91
N GLY A 252 -5.10 -0.92 -20.74
CA GLY A 252 -6.43 -0.55 -20.23
C GLY A 252 -6.38 0.04 -18.83
N GLU A 253 -5.46 -0.41 -17.97
CA GLU A 253 -5.33 0.11 -16.61
C GLU A 253 -5.15 1.64 -16.57
N VAL A 254 -4.27 2.20 -17.42
CA VAL A 254 -4.02 3.65 -17.47
C VAL A 254 -5.25 4.40 -17.94
N VAL A 255 -5.88 3.93 -19.03
CA VAL A 255 -7.11 4.53 -19.58
C VAL A 255 -8.25 4.45 -18.58
N GLY A 256 -8.43 3.28 -17.95
CA GLY A 256 -9.45 3.06 -16.93
C GLY A 256 -9.26 3.96 -15.72
N ARG A 257 -8.03 4.18 -15.27
CA ARG A 257 -7.70 5.13 -14.18
C ARG A 257 -8.11 6.56 -14.54
N LEU A 258 -7.81 7.01 -15.73
CA LEU A 258 -8.15 8.37 -16.16
C LEU A 258 -9.67 8.58 -16.27
N LEU A 259 -10.38 7.64 -16.88
CA LEU A 259 -11.85 7.69 -17.03
C LEU A 259 -12.54 7.59 -15.67
N GLY A 260 -12.12 6.63 -14.85
CA GLY A 260 -12.67 6.45 -13.50
C GLY A 260 -12.38 7.64 -12.57
N GLY A 261 -11.19 8.23 -12.66
CA GLY A 261 -10.85 9.46 -11.95
C GLY A 261 -11.73 10.64 -12.36
N GLY A 262 -12.01 10.78 -13.67
CA GLY A 262 -12.96 11.77 -14.19
C GLY A 262 -14.37 11.58 -13.66
N ALA A 263 -14.88 10.35 -13.65
CA ALA A 263 -16.20 10.03 -13.07
C ALA A 263 -16.25 10.34 -11.56
N GLY A 264 -15.17 10.05 -10.83
CA GLY A 264 -15.05 10.38 -9.41
C GLY A 264 -15.07 11.89 -9.13
N ARG A 265 -14.50 12.72 -10.01
CA ARG A 265 -14.59 14.19 -9.90
C ARG A 265 -16.02 14.67 -10.05
N ILE A 266 -16.75 14.18 -11.06
CA ILE A 266 -18.15 14.53 -11.23
C ILE A 266 -18.95 14.13 -9.98
N ALA A 267 -18.71 12.94 -9.43
CA ALA A 267 -19.34 12.49 -8.21
C ALA A 267 -19.03 13.40 -7.01
N SER A 268 -17.78 13.90 -6.87
CA SER A 268 -17.41 14.82 -5.80
C SER A 268 -18.11 16.16 -5.92
N GLU A 269 -18.22 16.73 -7.13
CA GLU A 269 -18.92 17.97 -7.39
C GLU A 269 -20.40 17.87 -7.04
N ILE A 270 -21.07 16.77 -7.44
CA ILE A 270 -22.47 16.54 -7.11
C ILE A 270 -22.69 16.44 -5.60
N LYS A 271 -21.80 15.74 -4.89
CA LYS A 271 -21.89 15.61 -3.43
C LYS A 271 -21.60 16.91 -2.67
N ASN A 272 -20.73 17.75 -3.21
CA ASN A 272 -20.37 19.02 -2.56
C ASN A 272 -21.42 20.12 -2.79
N ARG A 273 -22.31 19.97 -3.78
CA ARG A 273 -23.43 20.90 -4.04
C ARG A 273 -24.68 20.61 -3.19
N ARG A 274 -24.73 19.46 -2.54
CA ARG A 274 -25.83 19.06 -1.63
C ARG A 274 -25.50 19.36 -0.18
#